data_66452e63344ef0daea513bd00c44d2c1
#
_entry.id   66452e63344ef0daea513bd00c44d2c1
#
_cell.length_a   1.000
_cell.length_b   1.000
_cell.length_c   1.000
_cell.angle_alpha   90.00
_cell.angle_beta   90.00
_cell.angle_gamma   90.00
#
_symmetry.space_group_name_H-M   'P 1'
#
loop_
_entity.id
_entity.type
_entity.pdbx_description
1 polymer ?
#
loop_
_entity_poly.entity_id
_entity_poly.type
_entity_poly.pdbx_seq_one_letter_code
_entity_poly.pdbx_strand_id
1 'polypeptide(L)'
;MNKEVFDYPSSDGHSRISAEVYTPEEAPAMVQAVVQVSHGMCEYVGRYEDFARELCRHGIVLCGSDHLGHKNTALLNRSKLGFFGAIGARRFLVEDMELLRLEMAERYPEVPYFLLGHSMGSFLARLYAPRFGRHLDGIILSGTAGKNSAAGRGRLLARAICGARGDRYISKTLYDLSHGAYAAAFPEDGPAGWLSRDGEVCRAYLADRYCTFPFTASAYYELFSMLEECNAGRWYQQMPKGLPVYLIAGDRDPVGGQGAGPREVYRGLAMAGCADVRCTLYPGARHEVLNETNREEVYGDILGWLDEILSREVVMDE
;
A
#
# COMPACT_ATOMS: atom_id res chain seq x y z
N MET A 1 23.47 -2.35 -0.38
CA MET A 1 22.22 -1.88 -1.03
C MET A 1 22.45 -0.47 -1.56
N ASN A 2 22.21 -0.25 -2.85
CA ASN A 2 22.23 1.08 -3.47
C ASN A 2 20.82 1.66 -3.50
N LYS A 3 20.72 2.99 -3.46
CA LYS A 3 19.46 3.72 -3.55
C LYS A 3 19.55 4.72 -4.71
N GLU A 4 18.60 4.67 -5.61
CA GLU A 4 18.36 5.65 -6.67
C GLU A 4 17.06 6.39 -6.40
N VAL A 5 17.04 7.70 -6.69
CA VAL A 5 15.82 8.52 -6.67
C VAL A 5 15.68 9.17 -8.04
N PHE A 6 14.52 9.01 -8.66
CA PHE A 6 14.21 9.64 -9.93
C PHE A 6 12.76 10.14 -9.94
N ASP A 7 12.35 10.82 -10.99
CA ASP A 7 10.96 11.25 -11.15
C ASP A 7 10.47 11.01 -12.59
N TYR A 8 9.16 10.75 -12.72
CA TYR A 8 8.49 10.52 -14.00
C TYR A 8 7.18 11.32 -14.08
N PRO A 9 6.65 11.59 -15.31
CA PRO A 9 5.37 12.30 -15.46
C PRO A 9 4.21 11.51 -14.87
N SER A 10 3.34 12.19 -14.09
CA SER A 10 2.09 11.60 -13.63
C SER A 10 1.07 11.49 -14.76
N SER A 11 0.22 10.49 -14.66
CA SER A 11 -0.95 10.30 -15.51
C SER A 11 -1.99 11.43 -15.39
N ASP A 12 -1.86 12.32 -14.39
CA ASP A 12 -2.70 13.51 -14.25
C ASP A 12 -2.41 14.59 -15.32
N GLY A 13 -1.31 14.45 -16.06
CA GLY A 13 -0.87 15.35 -17.14
C GLY A 13 -0.21 16.65 -16.67
N HIS A 14 0.01 16.82 -15.36
CA HIS A 14 0.52 18.07 -14.79
C HIS A 14 1.65 17.86 -13.79
N SER A 15 1.58 16.80 -13.01
CA SER A 15 2.51 16.51 -11.92
C SER A 15 3.66 15.63 -12.36
N ARG A 16 4.71 15.59 -11.55
CA ARG A 16 5.75 14.58 -11.62
C ARG A 16 5.71 13.75 -10.35
N ILE A 17 5.98 12.47 -10.49
CA ILE A 17 5.98 11.50 -9.39
C ILE A 17 7.43 11.19 -9.02
N SER A 18 7.77 11.30 -7.75
CA SER A 18 9.07 10.88 -7.23
C SER A 18 9.04 9.40 -6.90
N ALA A 19 10.04 8.66 -7.38
CA ALA A 19 10.23 7.24 -7.13
C ALA A 19 11.58 6.96 -6.48
N GLU A 20 11.64 5.91 -5.69
CA GLU A 20 12.84 5.36 -5.08
C GLU A 20 13.02 3.92 -5.54
N VAL A 21 14.26 3.54 -5.88
CA VAL A 21 14.64 2.17 -6.23
C VAL A 21 15.80 1.75 -5.35
N TYR A 22 15.68 0.60 -4.74
CA TYR A 22 16.69 -0.03 -3.90
C TYR A 22 17.17 -1.31 -4.60
N THR A 23 18.47 -1.37 -4.87
CA THR A 23 19.10 -2.49 -5.57
C THR A 23 20.18 -3.13 -4.73
N PRO A 24 20.47 -4.43 -4.92
CA PRO A 24 21.64 -5.07 -4.33
C PRO A 24 22.91 -4.27 -4.60
N GLU A 25 23.88 -4.28 -3.65
CA GLU A 25 25.12 -3.51 -3.75
C GLU A 25 26.05 -4.10 -4.81
N GLU A 26 26.19 -5.43 -4.80
CA GLU A 26 26.80 -6.17 -5.89
C GLU A 26 25.66 -6.49 -6.86
N ALA A 27 25.79 -6.02 -8.11
CA ALA A 27 24.85 -6.41 -9.13
C ALA A 27 24.83 -7.93 -9.19
N PRO A 28 23.75 -8.63 -8.76
CA PRO A 28 23.67 -10.06 -8.95
C PRO A 28 23.79 -10.31 -10.44
N ALA A 29 24.37 -11.44 -10.81
CA ALA A 29 24.43 -11.86 -12.22
C ALA A 29 23.02 -11.81 -12.85
N MET A 30 21.99 -11.88 -12.01
CA MET A 30 20.58 -11.73 -12.36
C MET A 30 19.77 -11.25 -11.14
N VAL A 31 18.93 -10.21 -11.33
CA VAL A 31 17.90 -9.82 -10.36
C VAL A 31 16.86 -10.94 -10.31
N GLN A 32 16.48 -11.38 -9.11
CA GLN A 32 15.54 -12.51 -8.93
C GLN A 32 14.08 -12.07 -9.09
N ALA A 33 13.76 -10.88 -8.62
CA ALA A 33 12.42 -10.30 -8.68
C ALA A 33 12.45 -8.79 -8.46
N VAL A 34 11.37 -8.11 -8.84
CA VAL A 34 11.08 -6.73 -8.47
C VAL A 34 9.84 -6.70 -7.59
N VAL A 35 9.93 -6.05 -6.43
CA VAL A 35 8.79 -5.78 -5.54
C VAL A 35 8.51 -4.28 -5.55
N GLN A 36 7.36 -3.89 -6.11
CA GLN A 36 6.88 -2.52 -6.06
C GLN A 36 6.03 -2.29 -4.82
N VAL A 37 6.33 -1.24 -4.06
CA VAL A 37 5.55 -0.83 -2.90
C VAL A 37 4.57 0.28 -3.26
N SER A 38 3.30 0.10 -2.91
CA SER A 38 2.29 1.14 -2.80
C SER A 38 2.06 1.44 -1.33
N HIS A 39 2.57 2.58 -0.87
CA HIS A 39 2.54 2.95 0.54
C HIS A 39 1.16 3.41 1.02
N GLY A 40 0.98 3.49 2.35
CA GLY A 40 -0.27 3.88 2.99
C GLY A 40 -0.49 5.39 3.08
N MET A 41 -1.54 5.77 3.80
CA MET A 41 -1.86 7.15 4.10
C MET A 41 -0.80 7.75 5.04
N CYS A 42 -0.38 9.00 4.76
CA CYS A 42 0.55 9.73 5.62
C CYS A 42 1.86 8.97 5.86
N GLU A 43 2.43 8.43 4.81
CA GLU A 43 3.75 7.82 4.78
C GLU A 43 4.41 8.00 3.41
N TYR A 44 5.47 7.27 3.12
CA TYR A 44 6.25 7.37 1.89
C TYR A 44 7.18 6.17 1.73
N VAL A 45 7.75 5.99 0.53
CA VAL A 45 8.55 4.81 0.17
C VAL A 45 9.77 4.62 1.07
N GLY A 46 10.45 5.70 1.48
CA GLY A 46 11.63 5.61 2.34
C GLY A 46 11.41 4.92 3.70
N ARG A 47 10.16 4.74 4.14
CA ARG A 47 9.85 3.97 5.37
C ARG A 47 9.97 2.45 5.19
N TYR A 48 10.16 2.00 3.98
CA TYR A 48 10.37 0.59 3.64
C TYR A 48 11.85 0.23 3.47
N GLU A 49 12.78 1.11 3.85
CA GLU A 49 14.22 0.92 3.63
C GLU A 49 14.78 -0.30 4.35
N ASP A 50 14.31 -0.63 5.55
CA ASP A 50 14.74 -1.83 6.27
C ASP A 50 14.27 -3.11 5.56
N PHE A 51 13.04 -3.12 5.09
CA PHE A 51 12.51 -4.21 4.26
C PHE A 51 13.24 -4.30 2.92
N ALA A 52 13.53 -3.15 2.27
CA ALA A 52 14.32 -3.11 1.04
C ALA A 52 15.72 -3.71 1.23
N ARG A 53 16.36 -3.42 2.37
CA ARG A 53 17.68 -3.99 2.70
C ARG A 53 17.62 -5.50 2.80
N GLU A 54 16.56 -6.05 3.38
CA GLU A 54 16.39 -7.49 3.46
C GLU A 54 16.14 -8.11 2.08
N LEU A 55 15.24 -7.55 1.28
CA LEU A 55 14.99 -8.02 -0.10
C LEU A 55 16.27 -7.98 -0.95
N CYS A 56 17.07 -6.91 -0.85
CA CYS A 56 18.31 -6.77 -1.60
C CYS A 56 19.35 -7.85 -1.25
N ARG A 57 19.39 -8.38 -0.01
CA ARG A 57 20.24 -9.51 0.38
C ARG A 57 19.87 -10.79 -0.35
N HIS A 58 18.62 -10.89 -0.79
CA HIS A 58 18.09 -12.01 -1.56
C HIS A 58 18.05 -11.74 -3.08
N GLY A 59 18.77 -10.72 -3.56
CA GLY A 59 18.82 -10.39 -4.99
C GLY A 59 17.53 -9.77 -5.53
N ILE A 60 16.62 -9.30 -4.68
CA ILE A 60 15.32 -8.74 -5.04
C ILE A 60 15.42 -7.21 -4.99
N VAL A 61 14.95 -6.55 -6.04
CA VAL A 61 14.84 -5.09 -6.12
C VAL A 61 13.55 -4.64 -5.46
N LEU A 62 13.62 -3.61 -4.60
CA LEU A 62 12.42 -2.91 -4.14
C LEU A 62 12.33 -1.56 -4.85
N CYS A 63 11.16 -1.23 -5.37
CA CYS A 63 10.85 0.10 -5.88
C CYS A 63 9.52 0.61 -5.33
N GLY A 64 9.30 1.91 -5.45
CA GLY A 64 8.02 2.52 -5.10
C GLY A 64 8.02 4.00 -5.44
N SER A 65 6.86 4.60 -5.49
CA SER A 65 6.70 6.04 -5.68
C SER A 65 5.92 6.66 -4.53
N ASP A 66 6.33 7.86 -4.12
CA ASP A 66 5.50 8.67 -3.23
C ASP A 66 4.25 9.10 -3.99
N HIS A 67 3.09 8.69 -3.53
CA HIS A 67 1.81 9.02 -4.18
C HIS A 67 1.58 10.54 -4.27
N LEU A 68 0.73 11.00 -5.20
CA LEU A 68 0.30 12.40 -5.23
C LEU A 68 -0.08 12.88 -3.83
N GLY A 69 0.37 14.07 -3.46
CA GLY A 69 0.12 14.65 -2.14
C GLY A 69 0.97 14.06 -1.00
N HIS A 70 1.94 13.20 -1.28
CA HIS A 70 2.87 12.66 -0.29
C HIS A 70 4.31 13.11 -0.55
N LYS A 71 5.04 13.30 0.53
CA LYS A 71 6.46 13.67 0.67
C LYS A 71 7.13 14.24 -0.58
N ASN A 72 8.01 13.49 -1.24
CA ASN A 72 8.85 14.00 -2.34
C ASN A 72 8.02 14.40 -3.56
N THR A 73 6.98 13.66 -3.90
CA THR A 73 6.03 14.03 -4.96
C THR A 73 5.34 15.35 -4.65
N ALA A 74 4.89 15.55 -3.41
CA ALA A 74 4.30 16.83 -3.01
C ALA A 74 5.31 17.98 -3.04
N LEU A 75 6.55 17.74 -2.59
CA LEU A 75 7.63 18.74 -2.64
C LEU A 75 7.98 19.11 -4.06
N LEU A 76 8.18 18.12 -4.94
CA LEU A 76 8.54 18.29 -6.35
C LEU A 76 7.51 19.17 -7.09
N ASN A 77 6.22 18.95 -6.81
CA ASN A 77 5.12 19.69 -7.44
C ASN A 77 4.69 20.94 -6.66
N ARG A 78 5.34 21.28 -5.55
CA ARG A 78 4.92 22.35 -4.62
C ARG A 78 3.44 22.24 -4.26
N SER A 79 2.95 20.99 -4.18
CA SER A 79 1.56 20.71 -3.86
C SER A 79 1.34 20.60 -2.35
N LYS A 80 0.09 20.69 -1.94
CA LYS A 80 -0.28 20.53 -0.53
C LYS A 80 -0.19 19.05 -0.14
N LEU A 81 0.45 18.76 0.98
CA LEU A 81 0.40 17.43 1.58
C LEU A 81 -1.06 17.01 1.82
N GLY A 82 -1.37 15.75 1.52
CA GLY A 82 -2.71 15.19 1.63
C GLY A 82 -3.70 15.64 0.56
N PHE A 83 -3.22 16.19 -0.57
CA PHE A 83 -4.05 16.55 -1.72
C PHE A 83 -3.65 15.74 -2.95
N PHE A 84 -4.49 14.82 -3.38
CA PHE A 84 -4.23 13.97 -4.58
C PHE A 84 -4.70 14.61 -5.88
N GLY A 85 -5.59 15.61 -5.79
CA GLY A 85 -6.32 16.22 -6.88
C GLY A 85 -7.78 16.44 -6.53
N ALA A 86 -8.58 16.82 -7.51
CA ALA A 86 -10.04 16.88 -7.39
C ALA A 86 -10.65 15.48 -7.26
N ILE A 87 -11.95 15.43 -6.96
CA ILE A 87 -12.71 14.15 -6.92
C ILE A 87 -12.51 13.36 -8.23
N GLY A 88 -12.16 12.10 -8.11
CA GLY A 88 -11.79 11.20 -9.21
C GLY A 88 -10.29 10.96 -9.33
N ALA A 89 -9.46 11.61 -8.49
CA ALA A 89 -7.99 11.54 -8.57
C ALA A 89 -7.41 10.15 -8.24
N ARG A 90 -8.14 9.26 -7.53
CA ARG A 90 -7.66 7.89 -7.24
C ARG A 90 -7.25 7.10 -8.49
N ARG A 91 -7.83 7.42 -9.66
CA ARG A 91 -7.45 6.78 -10.92
C ARG A 91 -6.00 7.07 -11.28
N PHE A 92 -5.54 8.31 -11.04
CA PHE A 92 -4.16 8.70 -11.30
C PHE A 92 -3.18 7.98 -10.36
N LEU A 93 -3.56 7.78 -9.08
CA LEU A 93 -2.74 7.00 -8.15
C LEU A 93 -2.50 5.58 -8.67
N VAL A 94 -3.53 4.93 -9.23
CA VAL A 94 -3.43 3.59 -9.80
C VAL A 94 -2.65 3.58 -11.12
N GLU A 95 -2.87 4.58 -11.99
CA GLU A 95 -2.19 4.72 -13.28
C GLU A 95 -0.71 5.07 -13.10
N ASP A 96 -0.37 5.89 -12.11
CA ASP A 96 1.02 6.24 -11.78
C ASP A 96 1.79 5.02 -11.25
N MET A 97 1.12 4.09 -10.54
CA MET A 97 1.73 2.81 -10.18
C MET A 97 2.07 1.96 -11.40
N GLU A 98 1.21 1.95 -12.44
CA GLU A 98 1.49 1.25 -13.70
C GLU A 98 2.62 1.91 -14.48
N LEU A 99 2.71 3.24 -14.48
CA LEU A 99 3.83 3.93 -15.12
C LEU A 99 5.17 3.55 -14.49
N LEU A 100 5.24 3.45 -13.16
CA LEU A 100 6.45 2.94 -12.49
C LEU A 100 6.74 1.50 -12.87
N ARG A 101 5.71 0.62 -12.90
CA ARG A 101 5.91 -0.77 -13.32
C ARG A 101 6.49 -0.87 -14.73
N LEU A 102 5.97 -0.07 -15.67
CA LEU A 102 6.49 -0.06 -17.05
C LEU A 102 7.96 0.38 -17.09
N GLU A 103 8.33 1.42 -16.34
CA GLU A 103 9.72 1.87 -16.21
C GLU A 103 10.63 0.77 -15.65
N MET A 104 10.15 0.06 -14.61
CA MET A 104 10.91 -1.03 -14.00
C MET A 104 10.98 -2.26 -14.90
N ALA A 105 9.93 -2.58 -15.65
CA ALA A 105 9.94 -3.68 -16.61
C ALA A 105 10.90 -3.41 -17.81
N GLU A 106 11.12 -2.15 -18.17
CA GLU A 106 12.15 -1.78 -19.15
C GLU A 106 13.57 -1.96 -18.58
N ARG A 107 13.77 -1.62 -17.29
CA ARG A 107 15.08 -1.77 -16.62
C ARG A 107 15.42 -3.23 -16.30
N TYR A 108 14.40 -4.04 -16.02
CA TYR A 108 14.53 -5.46 -15.63
C TYR A 108 13.57 -6.33 -16.49
N PRO A 109 13.90 -6.52 -17.78
CA PRO A 109 13.06 -7.30 -18.68
C PRO A 109 13.00 -8.77 -18.22
N GLU A 110 11.82 -9.38 -18.34
CA GLU A 110 11.56 -10.80 -18.02
C GLU A 110 11.81 -11.18 -16.56
N VAL A 111 11.98 -10.20 -15.67
CA VAL A 111 12.11 -10.44 -14.23
C VAL A 111 10.73 -10.44 -13.58
N PRO A 112 10.40 -11.46 -12.75
CA PRO A 112 9.12 -11.55 -12.04
C PRO A 112 8.80 -10.28 -11.24
N TYR A 113 7.54 -9.84 -11.29
CA TYR A 113 7.11 -8.56 -10.76
C TYR A 113 5.99 -8.69 -9.73
N PHE A 114 6.24 -8.23 -8.52
CA PHE A 114 5.30 -8.29 -7.40
C PHE A 114 4.86 -6.90 -6.96
N LEU A 115 3.62 -6.79 -6.51
CA LEU A 115 3.08 -5.55 -5.94
C LEU A 115 2.74 -5.74 -4.45
N LEU A 116 3.36 -4.94 -3.58
CA LEU A 116 3.03 -4.86 -2.16
C LEU A 116 2.26 -3.58 -1.90
N GLY A 117 1.01 -3.69 -1.44
CA GLY A 117 0.23 -2.54 -0.99
C GLY A 117 0.02 -2.57 0.53
N HIS A 118 0.35 -1.47 1.21
CA HIS A 118 0.11 -1.32 2.64
C HIS A 118 -1.03 -0.33 2.93
N SER A 119 -1.97 -0.69 3.80
CA SER A 119 -3.05 0.20 4.25
C SER A 119 -3.83 0.81 3.06
N MET A 120 -3.87 2.14 2.90
CA MET A 120 -4.40 2.80 1.70
C MET A 120 -3.78 2.24 0.42
N GLY A 121 -2.48 1.98 0.41
CA GLY A 121 -1.79 1.35 -0.71
C GLY A 121 -2.31 -0.04 -1.03
N SER A 122 -2.83 -0.78 -0.04
CA SER A 122 -3.50 -2.07 -0.29
C SER A 122 -4.83 -1.90 -1.01
N PHE A 123 -5.55 -0.80 -0.78
CA PHE A 123 -6.77 -0.50 -1.55
C PHE A 123 -6.42 -0.13 -2.99
N LEU A 124 -5.35 0.67 -3.19
CA LEU A 124 -4.83 0.98 -4.52
C LEU A 124 -4.36 -0.28 -5.25
N ALA A 125 -3.62 -1.16 -4.60
CA ALA A 125 -3.18 -2.44 -5.16
C ALA A 125 -4.37 -3.34 -5.54
N ARG A 126 -5.43 -3.34 -4.75
CA ARG A 126 -6.69 -4.02 -5.07
C ARG A 126 -7.43 -3.39 -6.25
N LEU A 127 -7.40 -2.08 -6.42
CA LEU A 127 -7.96 -1.41 -7.61
C LEU A 127 -7.07 -1.60 -8.85
N TYR A 128 -5.78 -1.76 -8.66
CA TYR A 128 -4.80 -2.02 -9.72
C TYR A 128 -4.98 -3.43 -10.33
N ALA A 129 -5.15 -4.44 -9.49
CA ALA A 129 -5.14 -5.85 -9.90
C ALA A 129 -6.16 -6.22 -11.00
N PRO A 130 -7.42 -5.77 -11.00
CA PRO A 130 -8.37 -6.04 -12.09
C PRO A 130 -7.98 -5.44 -13.43
N ARG A 131 -7.17 -4.37 -13.43
CA ARG A 131 -6.76 -3.65 -14.65
C ARG A 131 -5.44 -4.15 -15.20
N PHE A 132 -4.47 -4.37 -14.33
CA PHE A 132 -3.07 -4.59 -14.67
C PHE A 132 -2.48 -5.86 -14.05
N GLY A 133 -3.24 -6.59 -13.23
CA GLY A 133 -2.76 -7.75 -12.48
C GLY A 133 -2.25 -8.92 -13.34
N ARG A 134 -2.55 -8.93 -14.67
CA ARG A 134 -1.97 -9.88 -15.62
C ARG A 134 -0.45 -9.70 -15.84
N HIS A 135 0.10 -8.57 -15.40
CA HIS A 135 1.51 -8.23 -15.48
C HIS A 135 2.22 -8.40 -14.14
N LEU A 136 1.56 -9.04 -13.19
CA LEU A 136 2.09 -9.34 -11.87
C LEU A 136 2.19 -10.85 -11.68
N ASP A 137 3.26 -11.30 -11.05
CA ASP A 137 3.47 -12.67 -10.60
C ASP A 137 2.91 -12.91 -9.21
N GLY A 138 2.60 -11.85 -8.47
CA GLY A 138 1.90 -11.92 -7.21
C GLY A 138 1.60 -10.56 -6.59
N ILE A 139 0.67 -10.55 -5.62
CA ILE A 139 0.27 -9.34 -4.90
C ILE A 139 0.24 -9.59 -3.39
N ILE A 140 0.86 -8.69 -2.63
CA ILE A 140 0.88 -8.70 -1.16
C ILE A 140 0.00 -7.56 -0.65
N LEU A 141 -0.96 -7.88 0.19
CA LEU A 141 -1.90 -6.92 0.80
C LEU A 141 -1.64 -6.84 2.31
N SER A 142 -0.87 -5.84 2.72
CA SER A 142 -0.50 -5.61 4.12
C SER A 142 -1.48 -4.64 4.80
N GLY A 143 -2.01 -5.01 5.97
CA GLY A 143 -2.89 -4.15 6.76
C GLY A 143 -4.16 -3.71 6.03
N THR A 144 -4.70 -4.56 5.15
CA THR A 144 -5.90 -4.23 4.36
C THR A 144 -7.17 -4.30 5.19
N ALA A 145 -8.17 -3.48 4.84
CA ALA A 145 -9.48 -3.49 5.48
C ALA A 145 -10.54 -4.22 4.63
N GLY A 146 -11.47 -4.87 5.31
CA GLY A 146 -12.68 -5.42 4.74
C GLY A 146 -13.76 -4.35 4.55
N LYS A 147 -15.00 -4.81 4.34
CA LYS A 147 -16.15 -3.94 4.16
C LYS A 147 -16.42 -3.08 5.40
N ASN A 148 -16.49 -1.77 5.19
CA ASN A 148 -16.80 -0.80 6.25
C ASN A 148 -18.11 -0.06 5.92
N SER A 149 -19.13 -0.29 6.71
CA SER A 149 -20.47 0.34 6.52
C SER A 149 -20.47 1.86 6.73
N ALA A 150 -19.44 2.41 7.39
CA ALA A 150 -19.29 3.84 7.57
C ALA A 150 -18.64 4.54 6.37
N ALA A 151 -17.94 3.81 5.51
CA ALA A 151 -17.19 4.39 4.37
C ALA A 151 -18.11 5.18 3.43
N GLY A 152 -19.28 4.63 3.08
CA GLY A 152 -20.24 5.31 2.22
C GLY A 152 -20.76 6.64 2.80
N ARG A 153 -21.02 6.67 4.11
CA ARG A 153 -21.43 7.91 4.81
C ARG A 153 -20.27 8.91 4.85
N GLY A 154 -19.06 8.42 5.13
CA GLY A 154 -17.84 9.25 5.10
C GLY A 154 -17.60 9.87 3.74
N ARG A 155 -17.77 9.09 2.66
CA ARG A 155 -17.66 9.56 1.27
C ARG A 155 -18.69 10.64 0.93
N LEU A 156 -19.96 10.45 1.30
CA LEU A 156 -21.00 11.45 1.07
C LEU A 156 -20.74 12.75 1.84
N LEU A 157 -20.29 12.65 3.10
CA LEU A 157 -19.89 13.79 3.90
C LEU A 157 -18.70 14.53 3.28
N ALA A 158 -17.67 13.80 2.86
CA ALA A 158 -16.50 14.38 2.20
C ALA A 158 -16.90 15.11 0.92
N ARG A 159 -17.79 14.54 0.09
CA ARG A 159 -18.32 15.18 -1.10
C ARG A 159 -19.08 16.48 -0.79
N ALA A 160 -19.92 16.49 0.24
CA ALA A 160 -20.65 17.69 0.67
C ALA A 160 -19.69 18.79 1.12
N ILE A 161 -18.64 18.43 1.87
CA ILE A 161 -17.60 19.36 2.32
C ILE A 161 -16.82 19.92 1.11
N CYS A 162 -16.44 19.08 0.13
CA CYS A 162 -15.81 19.56 -1.11
C CYS A 162 -16.67 20.58 -1.83
N GLY A 163 -17.98 20.34 -1.97
CA GLY A 163 -18.91 21.26 -2.60
C GLY A 163 -19.06 22.59 -1.85
N ALA A 164 -19.01 22.57 -0.51
CA ALA A 164 -19.21 23.75 0.33
C ALA A 164 -17.93 24.54 0.60
N ARG A 165 -16.76 23.89 0.69
CA ARG A 165 -15.50 24.46 1.19
C ARG A 165 -14.32 24.28 0.22
N GLY A 166 -14.54 23.56 -0.87
CA GLY A 166 -13.52 23.22 -1.88
C GLY A 166 -12.70 21.97 -1.54
N ASP A 167 -12.08 21.39 -2.58
CA ASP A 167 -11.34 20.12 -2.52
C ASP A 167 -10.16 20.14 -1.56
N ARG A 168 -9.48 21.28 -1.41
CA ARG A 168 -8.27 21.47 -0.58
C ARG A 168 -8.56 21.76 0.89
N TYR A 169 -9.84 21.80 1.29
CA TYR A 169 -10.22 22.06 2.66
C TYR A 169 -9.80 20.93 3.60
N ILE A 170 -9.21 21.28 4.75
CA ILE A 170 -8.87 20.34 5.82
C ILE A 170 -10.04 20.25 6.80
N SER A 171 -10.64 19.10 6.93
CA SER A 171 -11.79 18.85 7.80
C SER A 171 -11.39 18.03 9.02
N LYS A 172 -11.48 18.64 10.21
CA LYS A 172 -11.30 17.92 11.48
C LYS A 172 -12.31 16.78 11.62
N THR A 173 -13.56 16.99 11.21
CA THR A 173 -14.61 15.94 11.28
C THR A 173 -14.24 14.70 10.45
N LEU A 174 -13.69 14.89 9.23
CA LEU A 174 -13.25 13.77 8.40
C LEU A 174 -12.03 13.07 9.01
N TYR A 175 -11.10 13.84 9.57
CA TYR A 175 -9.94 13.30 10.28
C TYR A 175 -10.38 12.45 11.47
N ASP A 176 -11.23 12.97 12.35
CA ASP A 176 -11.71 12.27 13.54
C ASP A 176 -12.50 10.99 13.16
N LEU A 177 -13.30 11.06 12.08
CA LEU A 177 -14.06 9.91 11.58
C LEU A 177 -13.15 8.78 11.06
N SER A 178 -12.00 9.12 10.48
CA SER A 178 -11.08 8.15 9.89
C SER A 178 -10.02 7.62 10.87
N HIS A 179 -9.56 8.44 11.84
CA HIS A 179 -8.43 8.12 12.71
C HIS A 179 -8.77 8.04 14.19
N GLY A 180 -9.83 8.71 14.62
CA GLY A 180 -10.11 8.86 16.06
C GLY A 180 -10.26 7.53 16.80
N ALA A 181 -10.84 6.52 16.14
CA ALA A 181 -10.99 5.20 16.72
C ALA A 181 -9.66 4.41 16.83
N TYR A 182 -8.70 4.68 15.94
CA TYR A 182 -7.43 3.95 15.92
C TYR A 182 -6.52 4.37 17.10
N ALA A 183 -6.38 5.67 17.32
CA ALA A 183 -5.62 6.20 18.46
C ALA A 183 -6.21 5.74 19.82
N ALA A 184 -7.54 5.59 19.89
CA ALA A 184 -8.22 5.13 21.09
C ALA A 184 -8.09 3.62 21.35
N ALA A 185 -7.61 2.84 20.40
CA ALA A 185 -7.45 1.39 20.55
C ALA A 185 -6.30 1.00 21.50
N PHE A 186 -5.29 1.88 21.65
CA PHE A 186 -4.08 1.66 22.47
C PHE A 186 -3.69 2.95 23.18
N PRO A 187 -4.51 3.43 24.12
CA PRO A 187 -4.30 4.72 24.77
C PRO A 187 -3.01 4.78 25.61
N GLU A 188 -2.56 3.64 26.12
CA GLU A 188 -1.31 3.50 26.89
C GLU A 188 -0.05 3.72 26.06
N ASP A 189 -0.10 3.46 24.75
CA ASP A 189 1.05 3.58 23.83
C ASP A 189 1.04 4.90 23.03
N GLY A 190 0.10 5.80 23.37
CA GLY A 190 -0.01 7.13 22.75
C GLY A 190 -0.68 7.14 21.37
N PRO A 191 -0.69 8.29 20.68
CA PRO A 191 -1.53 8.52 19.50
C PRO A 191 -1.13 7.68 18.25
N ALA A 192 0.09 7.16 18.21
CA ALA A 192 0.57 6.27 17.14
C ALA A 192 0.66 4.80 17.58
N GLY A 193 0.24 4.47 18.79
CA GLY A 193 0.32 3.11 19.31
C GLY A 193 -0.41 2.06 18.47
N TRP A 194 -1.38 2.46 17.68
CA TRP A 194 -2.08 1.57 16.75
C TRP A 194 -1.24 1.10 15.54
N LEU A 195 -0.11 1.77 15.26
CA LEU A 195 0.77 1.43 14.13
C LEU A 195 1.62 0.19 14.43
N SER A 196 2.28 0.17 15.59
CA SER A 196 3.22 -0.87 15.96
C SER A 196 3.37 -0.97 17.48
N ARG A 197 3.81 -2.13 17.98
CA ARG A 197 4.27 -2.32 19.36
C ARG A 197 5.67 -1.73 19.58
N ASP A 198 6.41 -1.46 18.50
CA ASP A 198 7.73 -0.83 18.59
C ASP A 198 7.56 0.69 18.85
N GLY A 199 7.85 1.09 20.09
CA GLY A 199 7.73 2.49 20.50
C GLY A 199 8.71 3.42 19.78
N GLU A 200 9.82 2.94 19.21
CA GLU A 200 10.74 3.75 18.41
C GLU A 200 10.14 4.07 17.06
N VAL A 201 9.51 3.09 16.42
CA VAL A 201 8.75 3.29 15.17
C VAL A 201 7.64 4.32 15.38
N CYS A 202 6.86 4.18 16.45
CA CYS A 202 5.78 5.13 16.77
C CYS A 202 6.30 6.55 17.02
N ARG A 203 7.41 6.71 17.76
CA ARG A 203 8.03 8.02 18.00
C ARG A 203 8.58 8.64 16.71
N ALA A 204 9.27 7.85 15.89
CA ALA A 204 9.79 8.31 14.60
C ALA A 204 8.65 8.79 13.67
N TYR A 205 7.55 8.04 13.60
CA TYR A 205 6.36 8.43 12.84
C TYR A 205 5.79 9.78 13.31
N LEU A 206 5.63 9.97 14.63
CA LEU A 206 5.10 11.21 15.19
C LEU A 206 6.04 12.41 15.02
N ALA A 207 7.34 12.18 14.98
CA ALA A 207 8.34 13.22 14.76
C ALA A 207 8.46 13.64 13.29
N ASP A 208 7.99 12.82 12.35
CA ASP A 208 8.09 13.10 10.92
C ASP A 208 6.87 13.89 10.42
N ARG A 209 7.12 15.12 9.97
CA ARG A 209 6.08 15.99 9.37
C ARG A 209 5.44 15.40 8.12
N TYR A 210 6.07 14.43 7.47
CA TYR A 210 5.57 13.72 6.30
C TYR A 210 4.72 12.50 6.66
N CYS A 211 4.59 12.22 7.96
CA CYS A 211 3.71 11.18 8.49
C CYS A 211 2.53 11.73 9.31
N THR A 212 2.52 13.03 9.63
CA THR A 212 1.56 13.63 10.57
C THR A 212 0.67 14.73 9.95
N PHE A 213 0.52 14.73 8.64
CA PHE A 213 -0.34 15.72 7.96
C PHE A 213 -1.77 15.20 7.76
N PRO A 214 -2.78 16.08 7.83
CA PRO A 214 -4.16 15.71 7.54
C PRO A 214 -4.43 15.65 6.03
N PHE A 215 -5.28 14.72 5.61
CA PHE A 215 -5.81 14.70 4.25
C PHE A 215 -6.79 15.84 4.00
N THR A 216 -6.86 16.29 2.75
CA THR A 216 -7.89 17.23 2.28
C THR A 216 -9.24 16.53 2.13
N ALA A 217 -10.31 17.32 1.98
CA ALA A 217 -11.66 16.79 1.82
C ALA A 217 -11.79 15.87 0.58
N SER A 218 -11.17 16.26 -0.56
CA SER A 218 -11.15 15.38 -1.74
C SER A 218 -10.35 14.10 -1.52
N ALA A 219 -9.22 14.16 -0.82
CA ALA A 219 -8.42 12.98 -0.51
C ALA A 219 -9.17 12.00 0.41
N TYR A 220 -9.92 12.49 1.40
CA TYR A 220 -10.83 11.63 2.19
C TYR A 220 -11.95 11.04 1.33
N TYR A 221 -12.52 11.82 0.41
CA TYR A 221 -13.49 11.29 -0.54
C TYR A 221 -12.91 10.11 -1.33
N GLU A 222 -11.68 10.25 -1.83
CA GLU A 222 -10.99 9.19 -2.57
C GLU A 222 -10.68 7.98 -1.69
N LEU A 223 -10.20 8.19 -0.46
CA LEU A 223 -9.92 7.11 0.50
C LEU A 223 -11.18 6.26 0.76
N PHE A 224 -12.30 6.90 1.08
CA PHE A 224 -13.56 6.19 1.30
C PHE A 224 -14.08 5.52 0.02
N SER A 225 -13.88 6.14 -1.15
CA SER A 225 -14.26 5.57 -2.44
C SER A 225 -13.44 4.32 -2.77
N MET A 226 -12.13 4.34 -2.53
CA MET A 226 -11.25 3.18 -2.70
C MET A 226 -11.70 2.03 -1.80
N LEU A 227 -11.98 2.30 -0.53
CA LEU A 227 -12.44 1.29 0.43
C LEU A 227 -13.79 0.67 0.04
N GLU A 228 -14.74 1.46 -0.47
CA GLU A 228 -16.00 0.92 -0.98
C GLU A 228 -15.79 0.10 -2.25
N GLU A 229 -15.02 0.60 -3.20
CA GLU A 229 -14.84 0.00 -4.50
C GLU A 229 -14.10 -1.34 -4.42
N CYS A 230 -13.01 -1.42 -3.66
CA CYS A 230 -12.24 -2.65 -3.49
C CYS A 230 -12.95 -3.72 -2.62
N ASN A 231 -14.02 -3.37 -1.91
CA ASN A 231 -14.85 -4.31 -1.16
C ASN A 231 -16.21 -4.59 -1.80
N ALA A 232 -16.47 -4.04 -3.00
CA ALA A 232 -17.67 -4.35 -3.77
C ALA A 232 -17.61 -5.76 -4.35
N GLY A 233 -18.76 -6.46 -4.41
CA GLY A 233 -18.82 -7.82 -4.97
C GLY A 233 -18.24 -7.93 -6.39
N ARG A 234 -18.43 -6.90 -7.22
CA ARG A 234 -17.86 -6.83 -8.57
C ARG A 234 -16.33 -6.88 -8.59
N TRP A 235 -15.64 -6.30 -7.57
CA TRP A 235 -14.20 -6.32 -7.48
C TRP A 235 -13.66 -7.77 -7.39
N TYR A 236 -14.24 -8.59 -6.53
CA TYR A 236 -13.87 -10.00 -6.38
C TYR A 236 -14.03 -10.78 -7.68
N GLN A 237 -15.09 -10.47 -8.46
CA GLN A 237 -15.34 -11.12 -9.75
C GLN A 237 -14.30 -10.72 -10.82
N GLN A 238 -13.78 -9.51 -10.75
CA GLN A 238 -12.83 -8.95 -11.71
C GLN A 238 -11.36 -9.31 -11.39
N MET A 239 -11.07 -9.86 -10.21
CA MET A 239 -9.72 -10.29 -9.87
C MET A 239 -9.22 -11.39 -10.83
N PRO A 240 -7.98 -11.28 -11.34
CA PRO A 240 -7.35 -12.35 -12.11
C PRO A 240 -7.27 -13.62 -11.27
N LYS A 241 -7.84 -14.73 -11.76
CA LYS A 241 -8.02 -15.95 -10.97
C LYS A 241 -6.73 -16.71 -10.71
N GLY A 242 -5.75 -16.55 -11.60
CA GLY A 242 -4.43 -17.16 -11.47
C GLY A 242 -3.43 -16.32 -10.68
N LEU A 243 -3.74 -15.03 -10.37
CA LEU A 243 -2.82 -14.17 -9.65
C LEU A 243 -2.70 -14.62 -8.18
N PRO A 244 -1.51 -15.01 -7.70
CA PRO A 244 -1.27 -15.30 -6.30
C PRO A 244 -1.49 -14.07 -5.42
N VAL A 245 -2.22 -14.23 -4.30
CA VAL A 245 -2.52 -13.15 -3.36
C VAL A 245 -2.12 -13.54 -1.95
N TYR A 246 -1.25 -12.75 -1.32
CA TYR A 246 -0.85 -12.93 0.06
C TYR A 246 -1.34 -11.78 0.93
N LEU A 247 -2.25 -12.06 1.86
CA LEU A 247 -2.73 -11.10 2.85
C LEU A 247 -1.93 -11.27 4.15
N ILE A 248 -1.36 -10.17 4.63
CA ILE A 248 -0.63 -10.11 5.90
C ILE A 248 -1.18 -8.98 6.76
N ALA A 249 -1.39 -9.22 8.05
CA ALA A 249 -1.88 -8.21 8.98
C ALA A 249 -1.60 -8.60 10.43
N GLY A 250 -1.59 -7.63 11.33
CA GLY A 250 -1.65 -7.89 12.77
C GLY A 250 -3.06 -8.31 13.20
N ASP A 251 -3.16 -9.25 14.13
CA ASP A 251 -4.45 -9.65 14.72
C ASP A 251 -5.02 -8.60 15.67
N ARG A 252 -4.21 -7.56 16.01
CA ARG A 252 -4.60 -6.40 16.81
C ARG A 252 -4.70 -5.11 15.98
N ASP A 253 -4.60 -5.20 14.66
CA ASP A 253 -4.74 -4.05 13.76
C ASP A 253 -6.18 -3.50 13.78
N PRO A 254 -6.41 -2.25 14.27
CA PRO A 254 -7.75 -1.67 14.32
C PRO A 254 -8.28 -1.27 12.93
N VAL A 255 -7.41 -1.00 11.95
CA VAL A 255 -7.78 -0.68 10.57
C VAL A 255 -8.39 -1.90 9.89
N GLY A 256 -7.77 -3.06 10.06
CA GLY A 256 -8.25 -4.34 9.59
C GLY A 256 -9.34 -4.97 10.46
N GLY A 257 -9.88 -4.25 11.47
CA GLY A 257 -10.88 -4.78 12.38
C GLY A 257 -10.37 -5.99 13.17
N GLN A 258 -9.14 -5.92 13.65
CA GLN A 258 -8.48 -6.98 14.42
C GLN A 258 -8.44 -8.32 13.66
N GLY A 259 -8.05 -8.27 12.39
CA GLY A 259 -7.93 -9.41 11.49
C GLY A 259 -9.25 -9.84 10.82
N ALA A 260 -10.39 -9.27 11.16
CA ALA A 260 -11.67 -9.60 10.52
C ALA A 260 -11.69 -9.20 9.04
N GLY A 261 -11.17 -8.01 8.72
CA GLY A 261 -11.10 -7.48 7.36
C GLY A 261 -10.24 -8.33 6.42
N PRO A 262 -8.98 -8.62 6.73
CA PRO A 262 -8.16 -9.52 5.92
C PRO A 262 -8.80 -10.89 5.70
N ARG A 263 -9.41 -11.48 6.73
CA ARG A 263 -10.15 -12.75 6.60
C ARG A 263 -11.38 -12.64 5.71
N GLU A 264 -12.09 -11.50 5.74
CA GLU A 264 -13.22 -11.24 4.82
C GLU A 264 -12.73 -11.18 3.38
N VAL A 265 -11.65 -10.44 3.11
CA VAL A 265 -11.05 -10.32 1.77
C VAL A 265 -10.57 -11.69 1.28
N TYR A 266 -9.86 -12.46 2.11
CA TYR A 266 -9.44 -13.83 1.82
C TYR A 266 -10.61 -14.71 1.37
N ARG A 267 -11.68 -14.75 2.18
CA ARG A 267 -12.88 -15.56 1.86
C ARG A 267 -13.52 -15.09 0.56
N GLY A 268 -13.61 -13.78 0.34
CA GLY A 268 -14.21 -13.21 -0.87
C GLY A 268 -13.43 -13.59 -2.13
N LEU A 269 -12.10 -13.59 -2.08
CA LEU A 269 -11.22 -14.02 -3.17
C LEU A 269 -11.36 -15.53 -3.44
N ALA A 270 -11.32 -16.35 -2.40
CA ALA A 270 -11.50 -17.79 -2.52
C ALA A 270 -12.86 -18.15 -3.09
N MET A 271 -13.95 -17.52 -2.62
CA MET A 271 -15.32 -17.71 -3.16
C MET A 271 -15.45 -17.22 -4.61
N ALA A 272 -14.66 -16.24 -5.03
CA ALA A 272 -14.63 -15.77 -6.41
C ALA A 272 -13.79 -16.67 -7.34
N GLY A 273 -13.14 -17.71 -6.81
CA GLY A 273 -12.37 -18.70 -7.58
C GLY A 273 -10.91 -18.29 -7.83
N CYS A 274 -10.33 -17.39 -7.01
CA CYS A 274 -8.89 -17.16 -7.04
C CYS A 274 -8.15 -18.41 -6.54
N ALA A 275 -7.18 -18.89 -7.32
CA ALA A 275 -6.59 -20.22 -7.11
C ALA A 275 -5.59 -20.27 -5.96
N ASP A 276 -4.79 -19.22 -5.79
CA ASP A 276 -3.75 -19.14 -4.75
C ASP A 276 -3.97 -17.89 -3.89
N VAL A 277 -4.57 -18.07 -2.72
CA VAL A 277 -4.81 -16.99 -1.77
C VAL A 277 -4.34 -17.44 -0.39
N ARG A 278 -3.45 -16.67 0.24
CA ARG A 278 -2.96 -16.91 1.60
C ARG A 278 -3.32 -15.76 2.52
N CYS A 279 -3.44 -16.04 3.80
CA CYS A 279 -3.72 -15.02 4.82
C CYS A 279 -3.01 -15.39 6.12
N THR A 280 -2.01 -14.59 6.49
CA THR A 280 -1.30 -14.72 7.77
C THR A 280 -1.69 -13.55 8.68
N LEU A 281 -2.08 -13.88 9.90
CA LEU A 281 -2.30 -12.89 10.96
C LEU A 281 -1.27 -13.08 12.06
N TYR A 282 -0.46 -12.06 12.29
CA TYR A 282 0.62 -12.09 13.28
C TYR A 282 0.08 -11.77 14.67
N PRO A 283 0.27 -12.71 15.64
CA PRO A 283 -0.28 -12.55 17.00
C PRO A 283 0.25 -11.30 17.72
N GLY A 284 -0.63 -10.51 18.26
CA GLY A 284 -0.32 -9.27 18.97
C GLY A 284 0.14 -8.12 18.09
N ALA A 285 0.49 -8.36 16.83
CA ALA A 285 0.94 -7.32 15.92
C ALA A 285 -0.18 -6.33 15.56
N ARG A 286 0.20 -5.10 15.27
CA ARG A 286 -0.69 -3.99 14.94
C ARG A 286 -0.69 -3.71 13.44
N HIS A 287 -0.87 -2.46 13.03
CA HIS A 287 -1.13 -2.10 11.63
C HIS A 287 0.07 -2.28 10.70
N GLU A 288 1.24 -1.81 11.12
CA GLU A 288 2.46 -1.82 10.29
C GLU A 288 3.31 -3.08 10.55
N VAL A 289 2.87 -4.24 10.06
CA VAL A 289 3.55 -5.53 10.34
C VAL A 289 5.01 -5.56 9.85
N LEU A 290 5.37 -4.78 8.82
CA LEU A 290 6.76 -4.63 8.35
C LEU A 290 7.63 -3.78 9.28
N ASN A 291 7.03 -3.06 10.23
CA ASN A 291 7.68 -2.22 11.23
C ASN A 291 7.40 -2.70 12.66
N GLU A 292 6.94 -3.94 12.82
CA GLU A 292 6.62 -4.53 14.11
C GLU A 292 7.86 -5.08 14.82
N THR A 293 7.71 -5.38 16.11
CA THR A 293 8.77 -6.01 16.91
C THR A 293 9.20 -7.38 16.40
N ASN A 294 8.31 -8.07 15.67
CA ASN A 294 8.57 -9.34 15.00
C ASN A 294 8.69 -9.21 13.47
N ARG A 295 9.15 -8.07 12.96
CA ARG A 295 9.28 -7.83 11.51
C ARG A 295 10.15 -8.84 10.77
N GLU A 296 11.14 -9.42 11.44
CA GLU A 296 12.01 -10.46 10.85
C GLU A 296 11.21 -11.73 10.47
N GLU A 297 10.23 -12.12 11.30
CA GLU A 297 9.29 -13.20 10.98
C GLU A 297 8.45 -12.84 9.74
N VAL A 298 7.94 -11.61 9.69
CA VAL A 298 7.15 -11.11 8.55
C VAL A 298 7.97 -11.09 7.26
N TYR A 299 9.22 -10.63 7.34
CA TYR A 299 10.13 -10.63 6.18
C TYR A 299 10.41 -12.05 5.70
N GLY A 300 10.69 -12.98 6.62
CA GLY A 300 10.92 -14.38 6.30
C GLY A 300 9.71 -15.03 5.62
N ASP A 301 8.50 -14.78 6.09
CA ASP A 301 7.27 -15.30 5.50
C ASP A 301 7.03 -14.73 4.08
N ILE A 302 7.31 -13.43 3.87
CA ILE A 302 7.22 -12.81 2.53
C ILE A 302 8.25 -13.43 1.59
N LEU A 303 9.52 -13.53 2.01
CA LEU A 303 10.58 -14.13 1.22
C LEU A 303 10.27 -15.57 0.85
N GLY A 304 9.82 -16.39 1.81
CA GLY A 304 9.42 -17.77 1.56
C GLY A 304 8.26 -17.88 0.56
N TRP A 305 7.30 -16.94 0.60
CA TRP A 305 6.21 -16.90 -0.38
C TRP A 305 6.69 -16.47 -1.78
N LEU A 306 7.61 -15.50 -1.86
CA LEU A 306 8.23 -15.10 -3.13
C LEU A 306 9.01 -16.26 -3.74
N ASP A 307 9.86 -16.93 -2.95
CA ASP A 307 10.67 -18.09 -3.39
C ASP A 307 9.81 -19.24 -3.93
N GLU A 308 8.67 -19.51 -3.29
CA GLU A 308 7.74 -20.51 -3.79
C GLU A 308 7.18 -20.18 -5.18
N ILE A 309 6.84 -18.91 -5.44
CA ILE A 309 6.31 -18.49 -6.75
C ILE A 309 7.41 -18.56 -7.80
N LEU A 310 8.59 -18.00 -7.49
CA LEU A 310 9.75 -18.03 -8.39
C LEU A 310 10.16 -19.45 -8.78
N SER A 311 10.06 -20.40 -7.84
CA SER A 311 10.39 -21.80 -8.10
C SER A 311 9.37 -22.51 -9.02
N ARG A 312 8.13 -22.04 -9.12
CA ARG A 312 7.11 -22.61 -10.01
C ARG A 312 7.39 -22.29 -11.49
N GLU A 313 7.94 -21.12 -11.78
CA GLU A 313 8.23 -20.68 -13.14
C GLU A 313 9.37 -21.52 -13.76
N VAL A 314 10.38 -21.86 -12.97
CA VAL A 314 11.51 -22.69 -13.43
C VAL A 314 11.05 -24.08 -13.88
N VAL A 315 9.99 -24.65 -13.29
CA VAL A 315 9.48 -26.01 -13.62
C VAL A 315 8.59 -26.00 -14.87
N MET A 316 8.06 -24.85 -15.29
CA MET A 316 7.21 -24.75 -16.48
C MET A 316 7.99 -24.55 -17.78
N ASP A 317 9.28 -24.18 -17.69
CA ASP A 317 10.18 -23.97 -18.83
C ASP A 317 11.05 -25.21 -19.16
N GLU A 318 10.92 -26.32 -18.38
CA GLU A 318 11.50 -27.65 -18.66
C GLU A 318 10.46 -28.60 -19.33
#